data_4e3fa9ec2283cf519a67eb1e6e9a49ff
#
_entry.id   4e3fa9ec2283cf519a67eb1e6e9a49ff
#
_cell.length_a   1.000
_cell.length_b   1.000
_cell.length_c   1.000
_cell.angle_alpha   90.00
_cell.angle_beta   90.00
_cell.angle_gamma   90.00
#
_symmetry.space_group_name_H-M   'P 1'
#
loop_
_entity.id
_entity.type
_entity.pdbx_description
1 polymer ?
#
loop_
_entity_poly.entity_id
_entity_poly.type
_entity_poly.pdbx_seq_one_letter_code
_entity_poly.pdbx_strand_id
1 'polypeptide(L)' 'MKNNIEAIRKERNIRQEDFAKALGVSRQTISSLENGRYNPSILLAFKIAKYFDMTIEEVFIFEEDDLNGGK' A
#
# COMPACT_ATOMS: atom_id res chain seq x y z
N MET A 1 8.50 -4.41 0.58
CA MET A 1 7.31 -5.31 0.57
C MET A 1 6.54 -5.13 -0.74
N LYS A 2 6.28 -6.22 -1.42
CA LYS A 2 5.52 -6.18 -2.66
C LYS A 2 4.03 -5.95 -2.35
N ASN A 3 3.36 -5.30 -3.28
CA ASN A 3 1.94 -5.01 -3.09
C ASN A 3 1.27 -4.75 -4.43
N ASN A 4 -0.06 -4.69 -4.39
CA ASN A 4 -0.88 -4.47 -5.56
C ASN A 4 -1.49 -3.07 -5.58
N ILE A 5 -0.95 -2.15 -4.78
CA ILE A 5 -1.54 -0.81 -4.63
C ILE A 5 -1.66 -0.09 -5.96
N GLU A 6 -0.57 -0.05 -6.72
CA GLU A 6 -0.57 0.66 -8.00
C GLU A 6 -1.58 0.05 -8.98
N ALA A 7 -1.61 -1.28 -9.07
CA ALA A 7 -2.54 -1.97 -9.96
C ALA A 7 -3.99 -1.68 -9.59
N ILE A 8 -4.31 -1.76 -8.29
CA ILE A 8 -5.68 -1.52 -7.82
C ILE A 8 -6.06 -0.07 -8.08
N ARG A 9 -5.15 0.84 -7.77
CA ARG A 9 -5.38 2.26 -7.94
C ARG A 9 -5.66 2.62 -9.40
N LYS A 10 -4.83 2.11 -10.31
CA LYS A 10 -4.98 2.36 -11.73
C LYS A 10 -6.25 1.76 -12.29
N GLU A 11 -6.60 0.57 -11.84
CA GLU A 11 -7.83 -0.09 -12.25
C GLU A 11 -9.05 0.76 -11.88
N ARG A 12 -8.97 1.47 -10.77
CA ARG A 12 -10.07 2.29 -10.28
C ARG A 12 -9.94 3.76 -10.70
N ASN A 13 -8.95 4.07 -11.54
CA ASN A 13 -8.72 5.43 -12.04
C ASN A 13 -8.47 6.43 -10.91
N ILE A 14 -7.73 6.00 -9.88
CA ILE A 14 -7.38 6.85 -8.74
C ILE A 14 -5.95 7.33 -8.93
N ARG A 15 -5.74 8.65 -8.91
CA ARG A 15 -4.40 9.20 -9.03
C ARG A 15 -3.66 9.08 -7.70
N GLN A 16 -2.31 8.99 -7.78
CA GLN A 16 -1.48 8.93 -6.58
C GLN A 16 -1.78 10.08 -5.62
N GLU A 17 -1.93 11.25 -6.17
CA GLU A 17 -2.17 12.48 -5.42
C GLU A 17 -3.46 12.41 -4.62
N ASP A 18 -4.53 11.93 -5.26
CA ASP A 18 -5.83 11.80 -4.61
C ASP A 18 -5.82 10.72 -3.54
N PHE A 19 -5.13 9.63 -3.83
CA PHE A 19 -4.99 8.53 -2.90
C PHE A 19 -4.21 8.97 -1.65
N ALA A 20 -3.12 9.69 -1.86
CA ALA A 20 -2.31 10.21 -0.77
C ALA A 20 -3.12 11.13 0.13
N LYS A 21 -3.89 12.02 -0.48
CA LYS A 21 -4.75 12.94 0.24
C LYS A 21 -5.77 12.22 1.10
N ALA A 22 -6.41 11.20 0.53
CA ALA A 22 -7.42 10.43 1.23
C ALA A 22 -6.85 9.72 2.45
N LEU A 23 -5.58 9.32 2.38
CA LEU A 23 -4.92 8.61 3.46
C LEU A 23 -4.19 9.53 4.44
N GLY A 24 -4.08 10.81 4.10
CA GLY A 24 -3.39 11.77 4.96
C GLY A 24 -1.87 11.65 4.92
N VAL A 25 -1.32 11.21 3.80
CA VAL A 25 0.13 11.07 3.64
C VAL A 25 0.57 11.82 2.39
N SER A 26 1.88 11.94 2.20
CA SER A 26 2.40 12.61 1.01
C SER A 26 2.35 11.70 -0.20
N ARG A 27 2.32 12.30 -1.39
CA ARG A 27 2.39 11.56 -2.63
C ARG A 27 3.67 10.73 -2.71
N GLN A 28 4.77 11.28 -2.17
CA GLN A 28 6.04 10.58 -2.16
C GLN A 28 5.95 9.29 -1.33
N THR A 29 5.20 9.32 -0.24
CA THR A 29 4.96 8.13 0.57
C THR A 29 4.26 7.06 -0.26
N ILE A 30 3.25 7.44 -1.03
CA ILE A 30 2.54 6.50 -1.90
C ILE A 30 3.48 5.92 -2.94
N SER A 31 4.29 6.77 -3.57
CA SER A 31 5.25 6.30 -4.56
C SER A 31 6.23 5.28 -3.96
N SER A 32 6.73 5.56 -2.76
CA SER A 32 7.65 4.65 -2.08
C SER A 32 6.99 3.33 -1.70
N LEU A 33 5.72 3.39 -1.30
CA LEU A 33 4.96 2.18 -1.02
C LEU A 33 4.81 1.33 -2.27
N GLU A 34 4.43 1.97 -3.37
CA GLU A 34 4.16 1.26 -4.63
C GLU A 34 5.38 0.59 -5.20
N ASN A 35 6.57 1.19 -5.01
CA ASN A 35 7.80 0.54 -5.47
C ASN A 35 8.44 -0.40 -4.45
N GLY A 36 7.77 -0.66 -3.36
CA GLY A 36 8.24 -1.63 -2.38
C GLY A 36 9.38 -1.17 -1.49
N ARG A 37 9.73 0.11 -1.55
CA ARG A 37 10.82 0.66 -0.76
C ARG A 37 10.45 0.97 0.68
N TYR A 38 9.17 1.16 0.93
CA TYR A 38 8.68 1.58 2.22
C TYR A 38 7.65 0.58 2.72
N ASN A 39 7.85 0.08 3.92
CA ASN A 39 6.88 -0.82 4.56
C ASN A 39 5.96 0.03 5.42
N PRO A 40 4.66 0.00 5.17
CA PRO A 40 3.75 0.86 5.93
C PRO A 40 3.62 0.38 7.37
N SER A 41 3.26 1.31 8.26
CA SER A 41 2.84 0.93 9.61
C SER A 41 1.57 0.09 9.49
N ILE A 42 1.27 -0.65 10.54
CA ILE A 42 0.06 -1.48 10.52
C ILE A 42 -1.18 -0.61 10.35
N LEU A 43 -1.17 0.57 10.95
CA LEU A 43 -2.30 1.49 10.83
C LEU A 43 -2.48 1.96 9.39
N LEU A 44 -1.38 2.32 8.72
CA LEU A 44 -1.46 2.78 7.34
C LEU A 44 -1.89 1.64 6.43
N ALA A 45 -1.38 0.43 6.65
CA ALA A 45 -1.78 -0.74 5.86
C ALA A 45 -3.28 -0.98 6.01
N PHE A 46 -3.80 -0.85 7.22
CA PHE A 46 -5.22 -1.02 7.49
C PHE A 46 -6.05 0.04 6.77
N LYS A 47 -5.60 1.30 6.82
CA LYS A 47 -6.29 2.40 6.14
C LYS A 47 -6.37 2.16 4.64
N ILE A 48 -5.28 1.67 4.05
CA ILE A 48 -5.23 1.39 2.62
C ILE A 48 -6.22 0.30 2.26
N ALA A 49 -6.21 -0.79 3.01
CA ALA A 49 -7.13 -1.90 2.79
C ALA A 49 -8.59 -1.44 2.91
N LYS A 50 -8.88 -0.67 3.93
CA LYS A 50 -10.24 -0.13 4.14
C LYS A 50 -10.64 0.78 2.99
N TYR A 51 -9.73 1.62 2.53
CA TYR A 51 -10.03 2.53 1.43
C TYR A 51 -10.43 1.76 0.17
N PHE A 52 -9.77 0.65 -0.09
CA PHE A 52 -10.07 -0.18 -1.25
C PHE A 52 -11.20 -1.18 -0.98
N ASP A 53 -11.67 -1.29 0.25
CA ASP A 53 -12.65 -2.29 0.67
C ASP A 53 -12.13 -3.69 0.40
N MET A 54 -10.87 -3.92 0.77
CA MET A 54 -10.17 -5.18 0.57
C MET A 54 -9.48 -5.60 1.86
N THR A 55 -9.01 -6.82 1.92
CA THR A 55 -8.22 -7.26 3.06
C THR A 55 -6.75 -6.86 2.86
N ILE A 56 -5.99 -6.85 3.94
CA ILE A 56 -4.57 -6.56 3.87
C ILE A 56 -3.88 -7.56 2.94
N GLU A 57 -4.26 -8.82 3.03
CA GLU A 57 -3.66 -9.88 2.21
C GLU A 57 -3.96 -9.72 0.73
N GLU A 58 -5.06 -9.06 0.39
CA GLU A 58 -5.37 -8.79 -1.01
C GLU A 58 -4.56 -7.64 -1.57
N VAL A 59 -4.16 -6.70 -0.70
CA VAL A 59 -3.42 -5.52 -1.12
C VAL A 59 -1.92 -5.75 -1.06
N PHE A 60 -1.44 -6.37 0.01
CA PHE A 60 0.00 -6.59 0.25
C PHE A 60 0.36 -8.05 0.04
N ILE A 61 1.52 -8.27 -0.59
CA ILE A 61 2.00 -9.61 -0.85
C ILE A 61 3.09 -9.93 0.18
N PHE A 62 2.76 -10.86 1.07
CA PHE A 62 3.70 -11.25 2.13
C PHE A 62 4.58 -12.38 1.63
N GLU A 63 5.88 -12.15 1.67
CA GLU A 63 6.87 -13.15 1.30
C GLU A 63 7.52 -13.70 2.56
N GLU A 64 8.22 -14.81 2.42
CA GLU A 64 8.85 -15.45 3.57
C GLU A 64 9.80 -14.51 4.31
N ASP A 65 10.56 -13.71 3.58
CA ASP A 65 11.49 -12.75 4.17
C ASP A 65 10.75 -11.72 5.02
N ASP A 66 9.57 -11.29 4.57
CA ASP A 66 8.76 -10.34 5.32
C ASP A 66 8.32 -10.97 6.65
N LEU A 67 7.90 -12.22 6.60
CA LEU A 67 7.40 -12.93 7.76
C LEU A 67 8.51 -13.26 8.76
N ASN A 68 9.75 -13.34 8.28
CA ASN A 68 10.91 -13.65 9.12
C ASN A 68 11.61 -12.39 9.62
N GLY A 69 10.89 -11.28 9.66
CA GLY A 69 11.42 -10.05 10.20
C GLY A 69 12.42 -9.34 9.29
N GLY A 70 12.36 -9.62 8.01
CA GLY A 70 13.20 -8.95 7.05
C GLY A 70 14.61 -9.49 6.99
N LYS A 71 14.79 -10.67 7.44
CA LYS A 71 16.11 -11.32 7.40
C LYS A 71 16.42 -11.82 6.01
#